data_4cd78443bfde5ef4821eaaf6d2fd823b
#
_entry.id   4cd78443bfde5ef4821eaaf6d2fd823b
#
_cell.length_a   1.000
_cell.length_b   1.000
_cell.length_c   1.000
_cell.angle_alpha   90.00
_cell.angle_beta   90.00
_cell.angle_gamma   90.00
#
_symmetry.space_group_name_H-M   'P 1'
#
loop_
_entity.id
_entity.type
_entity.pdbx_description
1 polymer ?
#
loop_
_entity_poly.entity_id
_entity_poly.type
_entity_poly.pdbx_seq_one_letter_code
_entity_poly.pdbx_strand_id
1 'polypeptide(L)'
;MGLRIAIVGYGKMGRSIERLAAEHDCEVARIFRSTENANAVALNRDSLSSTDVVMEFTIPQAAPQNLLRLIQAGVPVVTGTTGWFAELPQIREVCESKNGSMVWGPNFSVGLHHFRATIAEAARRFAREESYGAWGWEIHHAAKKDAPSGTLLALAADISRSGYMRPVSLSANRAGAVPGTHEIGFDSTEDTITLRHTAHSRDGFARGALRAAQWLAGKKGFFEFHEIVDELQ
;
A
#
# COMPACT_ATOMS: atom_id res chain seq x y z
N MET A 1 19.31 -7.93 -17.36
CA MET A 1 19.76 -7.77 -15.96
C MET A 1 18.53 -7.39 -15.16
N GLY A 2 18.32 -8.03 -14.02
CA GLY A 2 17.21 -7.69 -13.13
C GLY A 2 17.35 -6.28 -12.54
N LEU A 3 16.23 -5.74 -12.04
CA LEU A 3 16.19 -4.43 -11.37
C LEU A 3 16.96 -4.50 -10.05
N ARG A 4 17.93 -3.63 -9.84
CA ARG A 4 18.72 -3.58 -8.60
C ARG A 4 18.01 -2.70 -7.58
N ILE A 5 17.57 -3.31 -6.48
CA ILE A 5 16.86 -2.62 -5.42
C ILE A 5 17.72 -2.48 -4.17
N ALA A 6 17.54 -1.36 -3.45
CA ALA A 6 17.99 -1.25 -2.08
C ALA A 6 16.80 -1.24 -1.13
N ILE A 7 16.94 -1.85 0.05
CA ILE A 7 15.88 -1.92 1.07
C ILE A 7 16.29 -1.03 2.24
N VAL A 8 15.44 -0.06 2.56
CA VAL A 8 15.56 0.78 3.75
C VAL A 8 14.50 0.36 4.76
N GLY A 9 14.95 -0.19 5.91
CA GLY A 9 14.08 -0.81 6.90
C GLY A 9 13.97 -2.33 6.73
N TYR A 10 14.64 -3.08 7.61
CA TYR A 10 14.71 -4.53 7.54
C TYR A 10 13.83 -5.22 8.59
N GLY A 11 12.57 -4.75 8.66
CA GLY A 11 11.49 -5.35 9.45
C GLY A 11 10.80 -6.51 8.72
N LYS A 12 9.53 -6.75 9.05
CA LYS A 12 8.74 -7.82 8.42
C LYS A 12 8.60 -7.62 6.91
N MET A 13 8.32 -6.38 6.46
CA MET A 13 8.18 -6.08 5.03
C MET A 13 9.52 -6.16 4.29
N GLY A 14 10.58 -5.56 4.80
CA GLY A 14 11.90 -5.63 4.17
C GLY A 14 12.39 -7.07 3.95
N ARG A 15 12.16 -7.96 4.93
CA ARG A 15 12.49 -9.40 4.78
C ARG A 15 11.61 -10.11 3.75
N SER A 16 10.31 -9.77 3.66
CA SER A 16 9.44 -10.33 2.62
C SER A 16 9.83 -9.85 1.23
N ILE A 17 10.21 -8.58 1.08
CA ILE A 17 10.71 -8.01 -0.18
C ILE A 17 12.01 -8.73 -0.60
N GLU A 18 12.99 -8.87 0.30
CA GLU A 18 14.24 -9.58 0.00
C GLU A 18 13.99 -11.01 -0.48
N ARG A 19 13.17 -11.77 0.25
CA ARG A 19 12.84 -13.16 -0.07
C ARG A 19 12.17 -13.32 -1.43
N LEU A 20 11.33 -12.35 -1.82
CA LEU A 20 10.53 -12.42 -3.04
C LEU A 20 11.17 -11.69 -4.23
N ALA A 21 12.27 -10.96 -4.02
CA ALA A 21 12.90 -10.13 -5.04
C ALA A 21 13.23 -10.91 -6.32
N ALA A 22 13.87 -12.08 -6.18
CA ALA A 22 14.27 -12.90 -7.33
C ALA A 22 13.08 -13.40 -8.17
N GLU A 23 11.91 -13.65 -7.55
CA GLU A 23 10.69 -14.05 -8.26
C GLU A 23 10.10 -12.91 -9.13
N HIS A 24 10.59 -11.69 -8.92
CA HIS A 24 10.19 -10.47 -9.63
C HIS A 24 11.35 -9.84 -10.41
N ASP A 25 12.33 -10.64 -10.85
CA ASP A 25 13.51 -10.15 -11.59
C ASP A 25 14.19 -8.95 -10.90
N CYS A 26 14.17 -8.93 -9.56
CA CYS A 26 14.85 -7.92 -8.75
C CYS A 26 16.04 -8.54 -8.02
N GLU A 27 17.14 -7.79 -7.96
CA GLU A 27 18.33 -8.12 -7.18
C GLU A 27 18.47 -7.16 -6.01
N VAL A 28 18.61 -7.68 -4.79
CA VAL A 28 18.84 -6.85 -3.60
C VAL A 28 20.32 -6.45 -3.55
N ALA A 29 20.63 -5.26 -4.03
CA ALA A 29 22.00 -4.72 -4.05
C ALA A 29 22.46 -4.24 -2.67
N ARG A 30 21.54 -3.74 -1.82
CA ARG A 30 21.88 -3.22 -0.49
C ARG A 30 20.67 -3.23 0.47
N ILE A 31 20.98 -3.41 1.76
CA ILE A 31 20.02 -3.32 2.86
C ILE A 31 20.53 -2.30 3.88
N PHE A 32 19.70 -1.30 4.19
CA PHE A 32 19.98 -0.31 5.24
C PHE A 32 19.13 -0.63 6.47
N ARG A 33 19.79 -1.05 7.54
CA ARG A 33 19.16 -1.29 8.84
C ARG A 33 19.16 -0.04 9.69
N SER A 34 18.26 0.06 10.65
CA SER A 34 18.16 1.22 11.57
C SER A 34 19.48 1.52 12.30
N THR A 35 20.27 0.50 12.61
CA THR A 35 21.58 0.65 13.25
C THR A 35 22.63 1.32 12.36
N GLU A 36 22.47 1.25 11.04
CA GLU A 36 23.41 1.77 10.05
C GLU A 36 22.92 3.09 9.42
N ASN A 37 21.67 3.42 9.61
CA ASN A 37 21.00 4.57 8.98
C ASN A 37 20.39 5.53 9.99
N ALA A 38 21.10 5.83 11.08
CA ALA A 38 20.67 6.84 12.03
C ALA A 38 20.56 8.20 11.32
N ASN A 39 19.41 8.89 11.47
CA ASN A 39 19.14 10.17 10.83
C ASN A 39 19.34 10.17 9.28
N ALA A 40 19.12 9.05 8.62
CA ALA A 40 19.21 8.89 7.17
C ALA A 40 20.59 9.24 6.56
N VAL A 41 21.67 9.29 7.36
CA VAL A 41 22.99 9.72 6.90
C VAL A 41 23.63 8.75 5.89
N ALA A 42 23.25 7.47 5.95
CA ALA A 42 23.72 6.46 5.02
C ALA A 42 23.06 6.55 3.63
N LEU A 43 21.97 7.31 3.49
CA LEU A 43 21.22 7.42 2.23
C LEU A 43 21.76 8.60 1.41
N ASN A 44 22.78 8.34 0.61
CA ASN A 44 23.43 9.31 -0.25
C ASN A 44 23.76 8.70 -1.62
N ARG A 45 24.18 9.54 -2.57
CA ARG A 45 24.45 9.13 -3.97
C ARG A 45 25.47 8.01 -4.07
N ASP A 46 26.54 8.07 -3.29
CA ASP A 46 27.63 7.08 -3.37
C ASP A 46 27.16 5.71 -2.87
N SER A 47 26.44 5.69 -1.74
CA SER A 47 25.92 4.45 -1.15
C SER A 47 24.82 3.79 -1.99
N LEU A 48 24.19 4.54 -2.88
CA LEU A 48 23.08 4.13 -3.73
C LEU A 48 23.48 4.02 -5.23
N SER A 49 24.78 4.16 -5.55
CA SER A 49 25.29 4.20 -6.94
C SER A 49 24.99 2.93 -7.76
N SER A 50 24.77 1.79 -7.09
CA SER A 50 24.40 0.52 -7.73
C SER A 50 22.90 0.19 -7.59
N THR A 51 22.06 1.17 -7.26
CA THR A 51 20.63 0.96 -6.98
C THR A 51 19.77 1.67 -8.03
N ASP A 52 18.83 0.96 -8.61
CA ASP A 52 17.89 1.49 -9.58
C ASP A 52 16.61 2.02 -8.89
N VAL A 53 16.13 1.34 -7.84
CA VAL A 53 14.97 1.75 -7.03
C VAL A 53 15.19 1.43 -5.55
N VAL A 54 14.76 2.31 -4.66
CA VAL A 54 14.79 2.09 -3.21
C VAL A 54 13.40 1.69 -2.69
N MET A 55 13.37 0.64 -1.87
CA MET A 55 12.18 0.15 -1.15
C MET A 55 12.24 0.65 0.30
N GLU A 56 11.48 1.70 0.63
CA GLU A 56 11.45 2.31 1.97
C GLU A 56 10.28 1.76 2.79
N PHE A 57 10.59 0.95 3.82
CA PHE A 57 9.62 0.30 4.71
C PHE A 57 10.12 0.36 6.16
N THR A 58 10.09 1.55 6.75
CA THR A 58 10.60 1.80 8.10
C THR A 58 9.49 2.08 9.13
N ILE A 59 9.62 3.18 9.86
CA ILE A 59 8.67 3.65 10.86
C ILE A 59 8.23 5.10 10.54
N PRO A 60 7.06 5.55 11.02
CA PRO A 60 6.54 6.91 10.71
C PRO A 60 7.54 8.03 10.96
N GLN A 61 8.28 7.96 12.07
CA GLN A 61 9.22 9.00 12.50
C GLN A 61 10.47 9.12 11.60
N ALA A 62 10.85 8.04 10.93
CA ALA A 62 12.05 8.01 10.09
C ALA A 62 11.73 8.25 8.61
N ALA A 63 10.52 7.90 8.17
CA ALA A 63 10.15 7.93 6.75
C ALA A 63 10.35 9.32 6.09
N PRO A 64 9.88 10.44 6.64
CA PRO A 64 10.04 11.74 5.98
C PRO A 64 11.49 12.09 5.68
N GLN A 65 12.38 11.88 6.66
CA GLN A 65 13.80 12.17 6.49
C GLN A 65 14.46 11.21 5.50
N ASN A 66 14.13 9.92 5.54
CA ASN A 66 14.60 8.95 4.55
C ASN A 66 14.19 9.38 3.14
N LEU A 67 12.91 9.70 2.94
CA LEU A 67 12.36 10.07 1.64
C LEU A 67 13.04 11.33 1.07
N LEU A 68 13.19 12.38 1.88
CA LEU A 68 13.88 13.60 1.47
C LEU A 68 15.33 13.31 1.04
N ARG A 69 16.07 12.48 1.77
CA ARG A 69 17.44 12.09 1.42
C ARG A 69 17.49 11.28 0.14
N LEU A 70 16.59 10.33 -0.06
CA LEU A 70 16.51 9.50 -1.26
C LEU A 70 16.18 10.33 -2.50
N ILE A 71 15.22 11.24 -2.41
CA ILE A 71 14.88 12.18 -3.47
C ILE A 71 16.07 13.07 -3.82
N GLN A 72 16.79 13.59 -2.81
CA GLN A 72 18.01 14.41 -3.00
C GLN A 72 19.14 13.60 -3.64
N ALA A 73 19.24 12.31 -3.34
CA ALA A 73 20.21 11.41 -4.00
C ALA A 73 19.84 11.11 -5.46
N GLY A 74 18.60 11.42 -5.88
CA GLY A 74 18.11 11.24 -7.24
C GLY A 74 17.71 9.80 -7.59
N VAL A 75 17.43 8.96 -6.58
CA VAL A 75 17.05 7.55 -6.78
C VAL A 75 15.54 7.40 -6.67
N PRO A 76 14.87 6.66 -7.58
CA PRO A 76 13.46 6.32 -7.48
C PRO A 76 13.11 5.60 -6.18
N VAL A 77 11.94 5.91 -5.59
CA VAL A 77 11.53 5.37 -4.28
C VAL A 77 10.15 4.76 -4.32
N VAL A 78 10.01 3.57 -3.75
CA VAL A 78 8.72 2.97 -3.38
C VAL A 78 8.63 2.95 -1.86
N THR A 79 7.63 3.61 -1.27
CA THR A 79 7.44 3.63 0.18
C THR A 79 6.08 3.11 0.60
N GLY A 80 6.09 2.18 1.56
CA GLY A 80 4.89 1.66 2.22
C GLY A 80 4.86 1.95 3.73
N THR A 81 5.77 2.78 4.23
CA THR A 81 5.68 3.27 5.59
C THR A 81 4.42 4.13 5.73
N THR A 82 3.65 3.93 6.79
CA THR A 82 2.42 4.68 7.08
C THR A 82 2.63 5.63 8.26
N GLY A 83 1.67 6.56 8.47
CA GLY A 83 1.67 7.46 9.64
C GLY A 83 2.56 8.70 9.53
N TRP A 84 3.03 9.04 8.32
CA TRP A 84 3.80 10.25 8.00
C TRP A 84 3.09 11.17 7.00
N PHE A 85 1.84 10.90 6.67
CA PHE A 85 1.15 11.57 5.55
C PHE A 85 0.87 13.06 5.78
N ALA A 86 1.07 13.57 6.99
CA ALA A 86 1.06 15.03 7.24
C ALA A 86 2.16 15.75 6.45
N GLU A 87 3.30 15.09 6.19
CA GLU A 87 4.44 15.61 5.44
C GLU A 87 4.35 15.37 3.93
N LEU A 88 3.28 14.68 3.47
CA LEU A 88 3.10 14.33 2.06
C LEU A 88 3.18 15.54 1.10
N PRO A 89 2.55 16.70 1.39
CA PRO A 89 2.65 17.87 0.51
C PRO A 89 4.08 18.38 0.33
N GLN A 90 4.85 18.44 1.42
CA GLN A 90 6.26 18.87 1.38
C GLN A 90 7.13 17.89 0.58
N ILE A 91 6.93 16.58 0.78
CA ILE A 91 7.71 15.55 0.07
C ILE A 91 7.38 15.55 -1.41
N ARG A 92 6.10 15.74 -1.78
CA ARG A 92 5.67 15.91 -3.18
C ARG A 92 6.37 17.11 -3.82
N GLU A 93 6.34 18.28 -3.19
CA GLU A 93 7.00 19.48 -3.70
C GLU A 93 8.50 19.27 -3.96
N VAL A 94 9.19 18.64 -3.01
CA VAL A 94 10.62 18.33 -3.18
C VAL A 94 10.84 17.32 -4.31
N CYS A 95 10.01 16.29 -4.41
CA CYS A 95 10.09 15.28 -5.48
C CYS A 95 9.91 15.94 -6.86
N GLU A 96 8.90 16.75 -7.02
CA GLU A 96 8.59 17.46 -8.28
C GLU A 96 9.70 18.46 -8.64
N SER A 97 10.18 19.26 -7.68
CA SER A 97 11.26 20.25 -7.90
C SER A 97 12.60 19.61 -8.31
N LYS A 98 12.83 18.36 -7.93
CA LYS A 98 14.03 17.59 -8.27
C LYS A 98 13.84 16.68 -9.50
N ASN A 99 12.69 16.75 -10.17
CA ASN A 99 12.31 15.79 -11.23
C ASN A 99 12.52 14.34 -10.75
N GLY A 100 12.09 14.08 -9.53
CA GLY A 100 12.24 12.81 -8.84
C GLY A 100 11.22 11.76 -9.29
N SER A 101 11.27 10.61 -8.65
CA SER A 101 10.39 9.46 -8.93
C SER A 101 9.98 8.80 -7.64
N MET A 102 8.69 8.74 -7.35
CA MET A 102 8.19 8.14 -6.12
C MET A 102 6.83 7.48 -6.32
N VAL A 103 6.69 6.26 -5.79
CA VAL A 103 5.39 5.62 -5.52
C VAL A 103 5.23 5.48 -4.02
N TRP A 104 4.11 5.92 -3.51
CA TRP A 104 3.74 5.76 -2.11
C TRP A 104 2.39 5.09 -1.98
N GLY A 105 2.13 4.44 -0.85
CA GLY A 105 0.80 3.90 -0.57
C GLY A 105 0.70 3.32 0.83
N PRO A 106 -0.49 3.42 1.45
CA PRO A 106 -0.75 2.78 2.74
C PRO A 106 -0.88 1.25 2.62
N ASN A 107 -1.05 0.76 1.39
CA ASN A 107 -1.28 -0.65 1.12
C ASN A 107 -0.88 -0.99 -0.33
N PHE A 108 -0.05 -1.99 -0.49
CA PHE A 108 0.46 -2.47 -1.78
C PHE A 108 -0.19 -3.79 -2.26
N SER A 109 -1.30 -4.20 -1.66
CA SER A 109 -2.01 -5.40 -2.12
C SER A 109 -2.79 -5.13 -3.40
N VAL A 110 -2.32 -5.64 -4.52
CA VAL A 110 -3.02 -5.56 -5.83
C VAL A 110 -4.43 -6.13 -5.69
N GLY A 111 -4.58 -7.31 -5.04
CA GLY A 111 -5.89 -7.93 -4.83
C GLY A 111 -6.85 -7.06 -4.02
N LEU A 112 -6.36 -6.34 -3.01
CA LEU A 112 -7.21 -5.40 -2.25
C LEU A 112 -7.63 -4.19 -3.10
N HIS A 113 -6.75 -3.67 -3.95
CA HIS A 113 -7.11 -2.54 -4.82
C HIS A 113 -8.17 -2.93 -5.84
N HIS A 114 -8.03 -4.08 -6.51
CA HIS A 114 -9.07 -4.59 -7.40
C HIS A 114 -10.37 -4.94 -6.66
N PHE A 115 -10.28 -5.45 -5.43
CA PHE A 115 -11.45 -5.66 -4.59
C PHE A 115 -12.17 -4.36 -4.29
N ARG A 116 -11.46 -3.28 -3.94
CA ARG A 116 -12.03 -1.94 -3.74
C ARG A 116 -12.73 -1.41 -4.99
N ALA A 117 -12.10 -1.54 -6.16
CA ALA A 117 -12.71 -1.14 -7.44
C ALA A 117 -13.99 -1.94 -7.74
N THR A 118 -13.98 -3.24 -7.45
CA THR A 118 -15.17 -4.11 -7.60
C THR A 118 -16.30 -3.68 -6.65
N ILE A 119 -15.99 -3.37 -5.39
CA ILE A 119 -16.95 -2.84 -4.42
C ILE A 119 -17.54 -1.52 -4.89
N ALA A 120 -16.71 -0.60 -5.38
CA ALA A 120 -17.15 0.71 -5.89
C ALA A 120 -18.14 0.55 -7.06
N GLU A 121 -17.86 -0.35 -8.00
CA GLU A 121 -18.77 -0.65 -9.12
C GLU A 121 -20.07 -1.31 -8.64
N ALA A 122 -20.00 -2.27 -7.71
CA ALA A 122 -21.19 -2.87 -7.11
C ALA A 122 -22.05 -1.79 -6.42
N ALA A 123 -21.44 -0.96 -5.58
CA ALA A 123 -22.13 0.12 -4.88
C ALA A 123 -22.82 1.11 -5.84
N ARG A 124 -22.18 1.45 -6.96
CA ARG A 124 -22.75 2.31 -8.01
C ARG A 124 -24.02 1.71 -8.61
N ARG A 125 -24.08 0.39 -8.78
CA ARG A 125 -25.26 -0.34 -9.29
C ARG A 125 -26.35 -0.35 -8.24
N PHE A 126 -26.04 -0.76 -7.01
CA PHE A 126 -27.00 -0.83 -5.89
C PHE A 126 -27.43 0.55 -5.36
N ALA A 127 -26.76 1.64 -5.73
CA ALA A 127 -27.19 2.99 -5.38
C ALA A 127 -28.64 3.30 -5.85
N ARG A 128 -29.07 2.68 -6.97
CA ARG A 128 -30.38 2.87 -7.59
C ARG A 128 -31.46 1.90 -7.09
N GLU A 129 -31.07 0.90 -6.30
CA GLU A 129 -31.95 -0.17 -5.80
C GLU A 129 -32.24 0.10 -4.33
N GLU A 130 -33.37 0.77 -4.04
CA GLU A 130 -33.73 1.23 -2.69
C GLU A 130 -33.94 0.09 -1.69
N SER A 131 -34.34 -1.11 -2.17
CA SER A 131 -34.56 -2.29 -1.33
C SER A 131 -33.29 -2.91 -0.74
N TYR A 132 -32.09 -2.59 -1.32
CA TYR A 132 -30.83 -3.18 -0.87
C TYR A 132 -30.14 -2.34 0.19
N GLY A 133 -30.02 -2.89 1.40
CA GLY A 133 -29.14 -2.39 2.47
C GLY A 133 -27.69 -2.82 2.24
N ALA A 134 -26.72 -2.01 2.69
CA ALA A 134 -25.30 -2.38 2.63
C ALA A 134 -24.72 -2.63 4.01
N TRP A 135 -23.87 -3.63 4.12
CA TRP A 135 -23.11 -3.94 5.33
C TRP A 135 -21.68 -4.32 5.01
N GLY A 136 -20.80 -4.13 6.00
CA GLY A 136 -19.41 -4.54 5.95
C GLY A 136 -18.99 -5.27 7.22
N TRP A 137 -18.18 -6.32 7.05
CA TRP A 137 -17.63 -7.09 8.13
C TRP A 137 -16.15 -7.37 7.91
N GLU A 138 -15.40 -7.41 9.04
CA GLU A 138 -14.00 -7.80 9.00
C GLU A 138 -13.60 -8.67 10.18
N ILE A 139 -12.55 -9.46 9.98
CA ILE A 139 -11.84 -10.14 11.05
C ILE A 139 -10.32 -10.02 10.86
N HIS A 140 -9.62 -9.71 11.95
CA HIS A 140 -8.15 -9.68 12.01
C HIS A 140 -7.66 -10.39 13.27
N HIS A 141 -6.35 -10.59 13.35
CA HIS A 141 -5.69 -11.20 14.51
C HIS A 141 -5.94 -10.41 15.80
N ALA A 142 -5.92 -11.11 16.93
CA ALA A 142 -6.25 -10.56 18.25
C ALA A 142 -5.39 -9.33 18.66
N ALA A 143 -4.15 -9.24 18.17
CA ALA A 143 -3.24 -8.12 18.49
C ALA A 143 -3.48 -6.84 17.68
N LYS A 144 -4.42 -6.80 16.72
CA LYS A 144 -4.75 -5.60 15.96
C LYS A 144 -5.59 -4.64 16.80
N LYS A 145 -5.09 -3.42 17.00
CA LYS A 145 -5.68 -2.44 17.94
C LYS A 145 -6.85 -1.64 17.37
N ASP A 146 -6.72 -1.20 16.11
CA ASP A 146 -7.76 -0.41 15.43
C ASP A 146 -8.95 -1.28 15.03
N ALA A 147 -10.17 -0.83 15.36
CA ALA A 147 -11.42 -1.47 14.98
C ALA A 147 -12.51 -0.38 14.82
N PRO A 148 -13.16 -0.26 13.65
CA PRO A 148 -12.86 -0.94 12.40
C PRO A 148 -11.46 -0.62 11.86
N SER A 149 -10.91 -1.51 11.00
CA SER A 149 -9.63 -1.26 10.36
C SER A 149 -9.71 -0.13 9.34
N GLY A 150 -8.56 0.51 9.06
CA GLY A 150 -8.48 1.50 7.99
C GLY A 150 -8.96 0.97 6.63
N THR A 151 -8.80 -0.32 6.36
CA THR A 151 -9.31 -0.97 5.15
C THR A 151 -10.82 -1.02 5.11
N LEU A 152 -11.49 -1.44 6.20
CA LEU A 152 -12.96 -1.48 6.22
C LEU A 152 -13.56 -0.07 6.13
N LEU A 153 -12.94 0.91 6.77
CA LEU A 153 -13.36 2.32 6.64
C LEU A 153 -13.17 2.84 5.21
N ALA A 154 -12.07 2.47 4.54
CA ALA A 154 -11.84 2.84 3.15
C ALA A 154 -12.89 2.21 2.21
N LEU A 155 -13.26 0.94 2.42
CA LEU A 155 -14.34 0.27 1.68
C LEU A 155 -15.68 0.97 1.85
N ALA A 156 -16.04 1.35 3.08
CA ALA A 156 -17.27 2.11 3.34
C ALA A 156 -17.24 3.50 2.66
N ALA A 157 -16.09 4.16 2.66
CA ALA A 157 -15.92 5.42 1.95
C ALA A 157 -16.00 5.26 0.42
N ASP A 158 -15.48 4.16 -0.15
CA ASP A 158 -15.61 3.85 -1.57
C ASP A 158 -17.07 3.63 -1.95
N ILE A 159 -17.84 2.91 -1.14
CA ILE A 159 -19.29 2.72 -1.31
C ILE A 159 -20.01 4.07 -1.37
N SER A 160 -19.76 4.95 -0.39
CA SER A 160 -20.40 6.27 -0.34
C SER A 160 -20.00 7.16 -1.53
N ARG A 161 -18.71 7.19 -1.90
CA ARG A 161 -18.21 7.95 -3.07
C ARG A 161 -18.80 7.46 -4.39
N SER A 162 -19.24 6.21 -4.45
CA SER A 162 -19.86 5.61 -5.64
C SER A 162 -21.36 5.96 -5.79
N GLY A 163 -21.88 6.87 -4.95
CA GLY A 163 -23.26 7.32 -5.00
C GLY A 163 -24.26 6.54 -4.14
N TYR A 164 -23.80 5.54 -3.40
CA TYR A 164 -24.64 4.82 -2.44
C TYR A 164 -24.73 5.64 -1.14
N MET A 165 -25.85 6.37 -0.98
CA MET A 165 -26.02 7.36 0.10
C MET A 165 -26.66 6.80 1.38
N ARG A 166 -27.13 5.56 1.36
CA ARG A 166 -27.71 4.90 2.55
C ARG A 166 -26.62 4.52 3.54
N PRO A 167 -26.92 4.41 4.84
CA PRO A 167 -25.95 3.97 5.84
C PRO A 167 -25.39 2.57 5.53
N VAL A 168 -24.08 2.39 5.73
CA VAL A 168 -23.42 1.09 5.66
C VAL A 168 -23.17 0.61 7.09
N SER A 169 -23.77 -0.52 7.47
CA SER A 169 -23.56 -1.12 8.79
C SER A 169 -22.20 -1.81 8.83
N LEU A 170 -21.33 -1.45 9.79
CA LEU A 170 -19.99 -2.02 9.90
C LEU A 170 -19.82 -2.82 11.19
N SER A 171 -19.16 -3.97 11.09
CA SER A 171 -18.76 -4.78 12.24
C SER A 171 -17.34 -5.31 12.10
N ALA A 172 -16.65 -5.49 13.23
CA ALA A 172 -15.23 -5.87 13.26
C ALA A 172 -14.96 -6.87 14.37
N ASN A 173 -14.33 -7.99 14.01
CA ASN A 173 -13.90 -9.01 14.95
C ASN A 173 -12.39 -9.07 15.08
N ARG A 174 -11.92 -9.49 16.26
CA ARG A 174 -10.50 -9.71 16.55
C ARG A 174 -10.35 -11.08 17.18
N ALA A 175 -9.66 -12.02 16.49
CA ALA A 175 -9.49 -13.38 16.95
C ALA A 175 -8.26 -14.05 16.32
N GLY A 176 -7.61 -14.94 17.08
CA GLY A 176 -6.55 -15.79 16.59
C GLY A 176 -5.42 -15.06 15.89
N ALA A 177 -4.96 -15.63 14.77
CA ALA A 177 -3.85 -15.14 13.95
C ALA A 177 -4.29 -14.72 12.52
N VAL A 178 -5.57 -14.45 12.30
CA VAL A 178 -6.14 -14.12 10.98
C VAL A 178 -5.46 -12.88 10.40
N PRO A 179 -4.83 -12.96 9.21
CA PRO A 179 -4.12 -11.83 8.61
C PRO A 179 -5.03 -10.65 8.26
N GLY A 180 -6.26 -10.93 7.85
CA GLY A 180 -7.30 -9.98 7.53
C GLY A 180 -8.27 -10.53 6.49
N THR A 181 -9.56 -10.53 6.84
CA THR A 181 -10.66 -10.80 5.92
C THR A 181 -11.61 -9.62 5.95
N HIS A 182 -12.07 -9.20 4.80
CA HIS A 182 -13.07 -8.15 4.63
C HIS A 182 -14.20 -8.68 3.75
N GLU A 183 -15.42 -8.38 4.13
CA GLU A 183 -16.61 -8.78 3.41
C GLU A 183 -17.56 -7.59 3.31
N ILE A 184 -18.10 -7.36 2.12
CA ILE A 184 -19.14 -6.36 1.85
C ILE A 184 -20.34 -7.08 1.28
N GLY A 185 -21.52 -6.84 1.84
CA GLY A 185 -22.77 -7.37 1.36
C GLY A 185 -23.75 -6.28 0.99
N PHE A 186 -24.59 -6.59 -0.02
CA PHE A 186 -25.80 -5.86 -0.40
C PHE A 186 -26.95 -6.83 -0.25
N ASP A 187 -27.91 -6.51 0.61
CA ASP A 187 -28.96 -7.40 1.11
C ASP A 187 -30.35 -6.80 0.92
N SER A 188 -31.27 -7.62 0.45
CA SER A 188 -32.70 -7.31 0.33
C SER A 188 -33.56 -8.43 0.92
N THR A 189 -34.88 -8.36 0.76
CA THR A 189 -35.78 -9.47 1.15
C THR A 189 -35.70 -10.65 0.17
N GLU A 190 -35.19 -10.45 -1.01
CA GLU A 190 -35.13 -11.44 -2.09
C GLU A 190 -33.82 -12.22 -2.10
N ASP A 191 -32.70 -11.51 -1.94
CA ASP A 191 -31.37 -12.10 -2.01
C ASP A 191 -30.30 -11.25 -1.30
N THR A 192 -29.11 -11.84 -1.14
CA THR A 192 -27.89 -11.19 -0.65
C THR A 192 -26.76 -11.42 -1.64
N ILE A 193 -26.06 -10.35 -2.00
CA ILE A 193 -24.80 -10.42 -2.76
C ILE A 193 -23.66 -10.11 -1.82
N THR A 194 -22.69 -11.00 -1.74
CA THR A 194 -21.51 -10.88 -0.88
C THR A 194 -20.22 -10.90 -1.69
N LEU A 195 -19.36 -9.93 -1.43
CA LEU A 195 -18.01 -9.82 -1.99
C LEU A 195 -16.99 -9.94 -0.85
N ARG A 196 -16.01 -10.83 -1.02
CA ARG A 196 -15.05 -11.16 0.05
C ARG A 196 -13.61 -11.15 -0.43
N HIS A 197 -12.75 -10.53 0.37
CA HIS A 197 -11.30 -10.57 0.22
C HIS A 197 -10.68 -11.15 1.51
N THR A 198 -9.79 -12.12 1.37
CA THR A 198 -9.02 -12.70 2.47
C THR A 198 -7.54 -12.64 2.15
N ALA A 199 -6.76 -11.95 2.96
CA ALA A 199 -5.31 -11.99 2.90
C ALA A 199 -4.81 -13.32 3.51
N HIS A 200 -3.96 -14.05 2.79
CA HIS A 200 -3.35 -15.29 3.29
C HIS A 200 -2.01 -15.02 4.00
N SER A 201 -1.29 -14.00 3.55
CA SER A 201 0.00 -13.58 4.12
C SER A 201 0.29 -12.11 3.81
N ARG A 202 1.46 -11.61 4.26
CA ARG A 202 1.97 -10.29 3.86
C ARG A 202 2.68 -10.29 2.51
N ASP A 203 2.85 -11.42 1.88
CA ASP A 203 3.55 -11.53 0.60
C ASP A 203 2.85 -10.74 -0.51
N GLY A 204 1.51 -10.66 -0.48
CA GLY A 204 0.76 -9.83 -1.41
C GLY A 204 1.17 -8.36 -1.41
N PHE A 205 1.52 -7.80 -0.24
CA PHE A 205 2.02 -6.43 -0.14
C PHE A 205 3.44 -6.31 -0.71
N ALA A 206 4.33 -7.26 -0.39
CA ALA A 206 5.70 -7.26 -0.89
C ALA A 206 5.75 -7.45 -2.42
N ARG A 207 4.92 -8.34 -2.96
CA ARG A 207 4.80 -8.54 -4.43
C ARG A 207 4.29 -7.28 -5.12
N GLY A 208 3.27 -6.63 -4.59
CA GLY A 208 2.78 -5.37 -5.14
C GLY A 208 3.80 -4.24 -5.07
N ALA A 209 4.58 -4.16 -4.00
CA ALA A 209 5.66 -3.19 -3.88
C ALA A 209 6.81 -3.45 -4.88
N LEU A 210 7.18 -4.71 -5.11
CA LEU A 210 8.17 -5.10 -6.13
C LEU A 210 7.68 -4.76 -7.54
N ARG A 211 6.41 -5.05 -7.86
CA ARG A 211 5.80 -4.66 -9.14
C ARG A 211 5.79 -3.14 -9.32
N ALA A 212 5.48 -2.39 -8.24
CA ALA A 212 5.56 -0.92 -8.27
C ALA A 212 6.99 -0.42 -8.52
N ALA A 213 8.02 -1.10 -8.00
CA ALA A 213 9.41 -0.76 -8.26
C ALA A 213 9.78 -0.98 -9.73
N GLN A 214 9.37 -2.11 -10.31
CA GLN A 214 9.54 -2.40 -11.74
C GLN A 214 8.82 -1.35 -12.60
N TRP A 215 7.58 -1.03 -12.26
CA TRP A 215 6.80 -0.01 -12.97
C TRP A 215 7.43 1.38 -12.90
N LEU A 216 8.00 1.76 -11.74
CA LEU A 216 8.61 3.08 -11.51
C LEU A 216 9.95 3.26 -12.21
N ALA A 217 10.65 2.17 -12.54
CA ALA A 217 11.96 2.22 -13.19
C ALA A 217 11.90 3.00 -14.51
N GLY A 218 12.69 4.08 -14.59
CA GLY A 218 12.73 4.98 -15.75
C GLY A 218 11.61 6.01 -15.85
N LYS A 219 10.62 5.97 -14.97
CA LYS A 219 9.54 6.97 -14.92
C LYS A 219 9.88 8.13 -13.98
N LYS A 220 9.23 9.27 -14.19
CA LYS A 220 9.31 10.46 -13.35
C LYS A 220 7.94 10.86 -12.87
N GLY A 221 7.86 11.30 -11.60
CA GLY A 221 6.61 11.76 -11.02
C GLY A 221 6.39 11.27 -9.59
N PHE A 222 5.28 11.69 -9.02
CA PHE A 222 4.87 11.38 -7.66
C PHE A 222 3.49 10.70 -7.71
N PHE A 223 3.43 9.41 -7.46
CA PHE A 223 2.25 8.58 -7.67
C PHE A 223 1.78 7.91 -6.37
N GLU A 224 0.48 7.82 -6.19
CA GLU A 224 -0.08 6.91 -5.20
C GLU A 224 -0.23 5.51 -5.84
N PHE A 225 -0.03 4.44 -5.07
CA PHE A 225 -0.08 3.07 -5.58
C PHE A 225 -1.42 2.73 -6.27
N HIS A 226 -2.54 3.27 -5.79
CA HIS A 226 -3.84 3.03 -6.39
C HIS A 226 -3.98 3.61 -7.81
N GLU A 227 -3.22 4.66 -8.15
CA GLU A 227 -3.25 5.29 -9.47
C GLU A 227 -2.56 4.43 -10.53
N ILE A 228 -1.65 3.55 -10.11
CA ILE A 228 -0.81 2.76 -11.02
C ILE A 228 -1.17 1.27 -11.03
N VAL A 229 -2.04 0.81 -10.14
CA VAL A 229 -2.28 -0.63 -9.92
C VAL A 229 -2.75 -1.36 -11.17
N ASP A 230 -3.53 -0.71 -12.02
CA ASP A 230 -4.04 -1.28 -13.28
C ASP A 230 -2.98 -1.35 -14.40
N GLU A 231 -1.87 -0.64 -14.23
CA GLU A 231 -0.72 -0.66 -15.16
C GLU A 231 0.36 -1.67 -14.75
N LEU A 232 0.26 -2.27 -13.57
CA LEU A 232 1.25 -3.21 -13.07
C LEU A 232 1.18 -4.55 -13.83
N GLN A 233 2.29 -4.98 -14.38
CA GLN A 233 2.45 -6.28 -15.04
C GLN A 233 2.82 -7.39 -14.05
#